data_e6ca6b13ba87943a4fb6a1cc5c9e2040
#
_entry.id   e6ca6b13ba87943a4fb6a1cc5c9e2040
#
_cell.length_a   1.000
_cell.length_b   1.000
_cell.length_c   1.000
_cell.angle_alpha   90.00
_cell.angle_beta   90.00
_cell.angle_gamma   90.00
#
_symmetry.space_group_name_H-M   'P 1'
#
loop_
_entity.id
_entity.type
_entity.pdbx_description
1 polymer ?
#
loop_
_entity_poly.entity_id
_entity_poly.type
_entity_poly.pdbx_seq_one_letter_code
_entity_poly.pdbx_strand_id
1 'polypeptide(L)'
;MELKPGSRWKSAVCDTEVVVVRPPKAEASLECGGYPVIAHAEARPEGKAIAEGFTDGSQAGKRYADEETGMEVLCTKTGQGTLTIGGRPIGAKEAKKLPASD
;
A
#
# COMPACT_ATOMS: atom_id res chain seq x y z
N MET A 1 -1.53 -9.31 -11.02
CA MET A 1 -2.04 -7.99 -10.55
C MET A 1 -1.31 -6.92 -11.34
N GLU A 2 -2.09 -6.10 -12.03
CA GLU A 2 -1.47 -5.05 -12.85
C GLU A 2 -1.51 -3.73 -12.10
N LEU A 3 -0.38 -3.34 -11.60
CA LEU A 3 -0.27 -2.11 -10.82
C LEU A 3 0.14 -0.95 -11.72
N LYS A 4 -0.80 -0.50 -12.54
CA LYS A 4 -0.53 0.58 -13.50
C LYS A 4 -0.58 1.94 -12.81
N PRO A 5 0.17 2.92 -13.33
CA PRO A 5 0.08 4.28 -12.77
C PRO A 5 -1.36 4.78 -12.81
N GLY A 6 -1.80 5.36 -11.72
CA GLY A 6 -3.16 5.88 -11.60
C GLY A 6 -4.20 4.87 -11.24
N SER A 7 -3.86 3.58 -11.19
CA SER A 7 -4.86 2.57 -10.82
C SER A 7 -5.12 2.63 -9.32
N ARG A 8 -6.37 2.34 -8.95
CA ARG A 8 -6.80 2.41 -7.57
C ARG A 8 -7.05 1.04 -7.00
N TRP A 9 -6.60 0.84 -5.81
CA TRP A 9 -6.71 -0.45 -5.12
C TRP A 9 -7.13 -0.22 -3.69
N LYS A 10 -7.72 -1.22 -3.08
CA LYS A 10 -8.11 -1.13 -1.69
C LYS A 10 -7.80 -2.44 -0.98
N SER A 11 -7.71 -2.36 0.35
CA SER A 11 -7.48 -3.53 1.16
C SER A 11 -8.70 -4.45 1.12
N ALA A 12 -8.44 -5.74 1.16
CA ALA A 12 -9.52 -6.72 1.25
C ALA A 12 -10.01 -6.89 2.68
N VAL A 13 -9.28 -6.36 3.67
CA VAL A 13 -9.57 -6.63 5.09
C VAL A 13 -9.68 -5.40 5.96
N CYS A 14 -9.41 -4.20 5.42
CA CYS A 14 -9.52 -2.97 6.20
C CYS A 14 -9.89 -1.82 5.28
N ASP A 15 -9.89 -0.60 5.83
CA ASP A 15 -10.36 0.57 5.08
C ASP A 15 -9.32 1.20 4.18
N THR A 16 -8.09 0.73 4.20
CA THR A 16 -7.01 1.33 3.42
C THR A 16 -7.33 1.33 1.93
N GLU A 17 -7.10 2.49 1.30
CA GLU A 17 -7.21 2.63 -0.16
C GLU A 17 -5.97 3.34 -0.66
N VAL A 18 -5.50 2.95 -1.82
CA VAL A 18 -4.27 3.51 -2.40
C VAL A 18 -4.45 3.72 -3.90
N VAL A 19 -3.64 4.63 -4.44
CA VAL A 19 -3.51 4.80 -5.88
C VAL A 19 -2.04 4.61 -6.24
N VAL A 20 -1.78 3.91 -7.33
CA VAL A 20 -0.40 3.66 -7.76
C VAL A 20 0.15 4.93 -8.39
N VAL A 21 1.25 5.43 -7.84
CA VAL A 21 1.94 6.59 -8.37
C VAL A 21 3.02 6.15 -9.36
N ARG A 22 3.75 5.09 -9.00
CA ARG A 22 4.80 4.55 -9.86
C ARG A 22 4.69 3.04 -9.83
N PRO A 23 4.63 2.39 -11.00
CA PRO A 23 4.49 0.93 -11.01
C PRO A 23 5.79 0.25 -10.61
N PRO A 24 5.71 -1.01 -10.18
CA PRO A 24 6.93 -1.76 -9.89
C PRO A 24 7.66 -2.09 -11.18
N LYS A 25 8.97 -2.23 -11.09
CA LYS A 25 9.78 -2.56 -12.27
C LYS A 25 9.60 -4.00 -12.69
N ALA A 26 9.18 -4.85 -11.78
CA ALA A 26 8.95 -6.25 -12.07
C ALA A 26 7.58 -6.63 -11.53
N GLU A 27 7.10 -7.80 -11.93
CA GLU A 27 5.82 -8.25 -11.46
C GLU A 27 5.86 -8.39 -9.94
N ALA A 28 4.84 -7.84 -9.28
CA ALA A 28 4.80 -7.84 -7.84
C ALA A 28 3.36 -7.85 -7.36
N SER A 29 3.17 -8.32 -6.13
CA SER A 29 1.85 -8.38 -5.53
C SER A 29 1.80 -7.38 -4.39
N LEU A 30 0.90 -6.40 -4.50
CA LEU A 30 0.67 -5.43 -3.43
C LEU A 30 -0.34 -6.00 -2.47
N GLU A 31 -0.02 -5.93 -1.19
CA GLU A 31 -0.85 -6.52 -0.15
C GLU A 31 -1.11 -5.49 0.93
N CYS A 32 -2.17 -5.67 1.66
CA CYS A 32 -2.48 -4.84 2.82
C CYS A 32 -3.13 -5.73 3.87
N GLY A 33 -2.61 -5.67 5.08
CA GLY A 33 -3.13 -6.47 6.17
C GLY A 33 -2.90 -7.96 5.98
N GLY A 34 -1.91 -8.34 5.17
CA GLY A 34 -1.58 -9.73 4.93
C GLY A 34 -2.29 -10.38 3.76
N TYR A 35 -3.12 -9.62 3.03
CA TYR A 35 -3.88 -10.16 1.90
C TYR A 35 -3.69 -9.28 0.68
N PRO A 36 -3.72 -9.86 -0.53
CA PRO A 36 -3.60 -9.05 -1.74
C PRO A 36 -4.69 -7.99 -1.80
N VAL A 37 -4.33 -6.81 -2.27
CA VAL A 37 -5.33 -5.76 -2.46
C VAL A 37 -6.25 -6.13 -3.61
N ILE A 38 -7.44 -5.55 -3.60
CA ILE A 38 -8.43 -5.77 -4.64
C ILE A 38 -8.67 -4.47 -5.37
N ALA A 39 -9.25 -4.56 -6.56
CA ALA A 39 -9.56 -3.38 -7.33
C ALA A 39 -10.54 -2.51 -6.56
N HIS A 40 -10.40 -1.19 -6.69
CA HIS A 40 -11.21 -0.26 -5.92
C HIS A 40 -12.71 -0.50 -6.09
N ALA A 41 -13.11 -0.92 -7.28
CA ALA A 41 -14.53 -1.14 -7.56
C ALA A 41 -15.06 -2.49 -7.09
N GLU A 42 -14.18 -3.38 -6.65
CA GLU A 42 -14.62 -4.69 -6.20
C GLU A 42 -15.13 -4.63 -4.78
N ALA A 43 -16.08 -5.52 -4.47
CA ALA A 43 -16.59 -5.61 -3.12
C ALA A 43 -15.57 -6.35 -2.24
N ARG A 44 -15.43 -5.89 -1.00
CA ARG A 44 -14.54 -6.58 -0.07
C ARG A 44 -15.12 -7.93 0.29
N PRO A 45 -14.29 -8.98 0.32
CA PRO A 45 -14.78 -10.28 0.76
C PRO A 45 -15.15 -10.22 2.24
N GLU A 46 -16.17 -10.98 2.60
CA GLU A 46 -16.61 -11.01 3.98
C GLU A 46 -15.83 -12.05 4.76
N GLY A 47 -15.76 -11.85 6.06
CA GLY A 47 -15.19 -12.85 6.95
C GLY A 47 -13.69 -12.86 7.05
N LYS A 48 -13.01 -11.95 6.37
CA LYS A 48 -11.56 -11.87 6.48
C LYS A 48 -11.17 -10.80 7.47
N ALA A 49 -10.12 -11.09 8.21
CA ALA A 49 -9.58 -10.14 9.17
C ALA A 49 -8.12 -9.89 8.87
N ILE A 50 -7.61 -8.76 9.34
CA ILE A 50 -6.21 -8.43 9.16
C ILE A 50 -5.36 -9.52 9.79
N ALA A 51 -4.34 -9.96 9.05
CA ALA A 51 -3.46 -11.02 9.54
C ALA A 51 -2.58 -10.49 10.66
N GLU A 52 -2.27 -11.36 11.58
CA GLU A 52 -1.41 -11.02 12.70
C GLU A 52 -0.04 -10.59 12.18
N GLY A 53 0.51 -9.53 12.73
CA GLY A 53 1.79 -9.01 12.27
C GLY A 53 1.67 -7.97 11.17
N PHE A 54 0.46 -7.71 10.66
CA PHE A 54 0.25 -6.75 9.58
C PHE A 54 -0.74 -5.67 10.01
N THR A 55 -0.56 -5.16 11.21
CA THR A 55 -1.49 -4.20 11.80
C THR A 55 -0.84 -2.85 12.08
N ASP A 56 0.23 -2.52 11.39
CA ASP A 56 0.92 -1.25 11.62
C ASP A 56 0.16 -0.05 11.11
N GLY A 57 -0.79 -0.28 10.23
CA GLY A 57 -1.61 0.80 9.71
C GLY A 57 -1.03 1.49 8.50
N SER A 58 -1.89 2.21 7.80
CA SER A 58 -1.50 3.06 6.70
C SER A 58 -2.29 4.35 6.80
N GLN A 59 -1.66 5.47 6.48
CA GLN A 59 -2.25 6.78 6.71
C GLN A 59 -2.51 7.50 5.42
N ALA A 60 -3.70 8.07 5.29
CA ALA A 60 -4.05 8.85 4.12
C ALA A 60 -3.13 10.06 4.00
N GLY A 61 -2.75 10.37 2.77
CA GLY A 61 -1.85 11.46 2.48
C GLY A 61 -0.39 11.08 2.47
N LYS A 62 -0.06 9.85 2.89
CA LYS A 62 1.33 9.42 2.88
C LYS A 62 1.61 8.56 1.66
N ARG A 63 2.82 8.65 1.17
CA ARG A 63 3.28 7.82 0.07
C ARG A 63 4.11 6.69 0.63
N TYR A 64 3.87 5.51 0.10
CA TYR A 64 4.61 4.32 0.50
C TYR A 64 5.39 3.83 -0.70
N ALA A 65 6.66 3.55 -0.50
CA ALA A 65 7.54 3.19 -1.60
C ALA A 65 8.33 1.94 -1.27
N ASP A 66 8.56 1.14 -2.31
CA ASP A 66 9.39 -0.05 -2.21
C ASP A 66 10.64 0.18 -3.02
N GLU A 67 11.79 0.15 -2.37
CA GLU A 67 13.04 0.47 -3.04
C GLU A 67 13.47 -0.60 -4.02
N GLU A 68 13.09 -1.85 -3.77
CA GLU A 68 13.53 -2.94 -4.64
C GLU A 68 12.83 -2.91 -5.99
N THR A 69 11.53 -2.67 -6.00
CA THR A 69 10.80 -2.64 -7.25
C THR A 69 10.59 -1.24 -7.79
N GLY A 70 10.84 -0.24 -6.96
CA GLY A 70 10.60 1.15 -7.35
C GLY A 70 9.14 1.55 -7.30
N MET A 71 8.25 0.67 -6.80
CA MET A 71 6.84 0.98 -6.75
C MET A 71 6.57 2.05 -5.69
N GLU A 72 5.64 2.93 -6.01
CA GLU A 72 5.21 3.94 -5.07
C GLU A 72 3.71 4.07 -5.15
N VAL A 73 3.05 4.09 -3.99
CA VAL A 73 1.60 4.27 -3.91
C VAL A 73 1.29 5.42 -2.96
N LEU A 74 0.19 6.10 -3.23
CA LEU A 74 -0.32 7.14 -2.35
C LEU A 74 -1.51 6.56 -1.61
N CYS A 75 -1.47 6.59 -0.30
CA CYS A 75 -2.59 6.15 0.51
C CYS A 75 -3.65 7.24 0.49
N THR A 76 -4.84 6.91 0.05
CA THR A 76 -5.93 7.87 -0.05
C THR A 76 -6.96 7.70 1.06
N LYS A 77 -6.92 6.58 1.77
CA LYS A 77 -7.83 6.36 2.89
C LYS A 77 -7.11 5.56 3.95
N THR A 78 -7.16 6.06 5.17
CA THR A 78 -6.50 5.44 6.32
C THR A 78 -7.13 4.10 6.66
N GLY A 79 -6.30 3.14 7.02
CA GLY A 79 -6.76 1.84 7.49
C GLY A 79 -5.77 1.24 8.45
N GLN A 80 -6.09 0.07 8.97
CA GLN A 80 -5.30 -0.55 10.02
C GLN A 80 -4.25 -1.52 9.49
N GLY A 81 -4.35 -1.91 8.23
CA GLY A 81 -3.43 -2.91 7.69
C GLY A 81 -2.11 -2.33 7.27
N THR A 82 -1.08 -3.16 7.34
CA THR A 82 0.26 -2.82 6.87
C THR A 82 0.33 -3.06 5.37
N LEU A 83 0.87 -2.08 4.64
CA LEU A 83 1.11 -2.24 3.20
C LEU A 83 2.39 -3.03 3.00
N THR A 84 2.31 -4.07 2.18
CA THR A 84 3.46 -4.91 1.87
C THR A 84 3.50 -5.20 0.37
N ILE A 85 4.67 -5.61 -0.10
CA ILE A 85 4.80 -6.07 -1.46
C ILE A 85 5.57 -7.39 -1.40
N GLY A 86 4.95 -8.46 -1.88
CA GLY A 86 5.54 -9.78 -1.78
C GLY A 86 5.84 -10.19 -0.35
N GLY A 87 5.01 -9.75 0.61
CA GLY A 87 5.21 -10.05 2.02
C GLY A 87 6.19 -9.12 2.72
N ARG A 88 6.82 -8.21 1.99
CA ARG A 88 7.82 -7.31 2.55
C ARG A 88 7.19 -5.95 2.83
N PRO A 89 7.28 -5.45 4.07
CA PRO A 89 6.66 -4.16 4.38
C PRO A 89 7.28 -3.04 3.56
N ILE A 90 6.43 -2.11 3.11
CA ILE A 90 6.91 -0.92 2.43
C ILE A 90 6.71 0.26 3.34
N GLY A 91 7.75 1.09 3.43
CA GLY A 91 7.73 2.20 4.36
C GLY A 91 7.15 3.45 3.77
N ALA A 92 6.70 4.34 4.64
CA ALA A 92 6.25 5.64 4.22
C ALA A 92 7.46 6.43 3.71
N LYS A 93 7.27 7.01 2.53
CA LYS A 93 8.30 7.86 1.97
C LYS A 93 8.09 9.23 2.54
N GLU A 94 8.96 9.61 3.44
CA GLU A 94 8.82 10.92 4.02
C GLU A 94 9.27 11.98 3.05
N ALA A 95 8.51 13.03 3.01
CA ALA A 95 8.98 14.18 2.30
C ALA A 95 10.36 14.46 2.83
N LYS A 96 11.32 14.48 1.95
CA LYS A 96 12.65 14.64 2.36
C LYS A 96 12.81 15.88 3.15
N LYS A 97 13.03 15.72 4.39
CA LYS A 97 13.40 16.81 5.17
C LYS A 97 14.70 17.25 4.71
N LEU A 98 14.74 18.43 4.29
CA LEU A 98 16.01 19.02 4.06
C LEU A 98 16.76 18.95 5.33
N PRO A 99 17.93 18.44 5.32
CA PRO A 99 18.77 18.50 6.48
C PRO A 99 18.83 19.96 6.79
N ALA A 100 18.42 20.23 7.85
CA ALA A 100 18.39 21.58 8.25
C ALA A 100 19.70 22.18 7.97
N SER A 101 19.80 22.39 7.56
CA SER A 101 20.62 22.62 7.33
C SER A 101 21.04 23.06 7.73
N ASP A 102 20.83 22.75 7.75
CA ASP A 102 20.85 22.66 7.90
C ASP A 102 21.02 22.88 8.06
#